data_8d80c8db88a286e808e5368716af0051
#
_entry.id   8d80c8db88a286e808e5368716af0051
#
_cell.length_a   1.000
_cell.length_b   1.000
_cell.length_c   1.000
_cell.angle_alpha   90.00
_cell.angle_beta   90.00
_cell.angle_gamma   90.00
#
_symmetry.space_group_name_H-M   'P 1'
#
loop_
_entity.id
_entity.type
_entity.pdbx_description
1 polymer ?
#
loop_
_entity_poly.entity_id
_entity_poly.type
_entity_poly.pdbx_seq_one_letter_code
_entity_poly.pdbx_strand_id
1 'polypeptide(L)'
;MHKISGQATEAATKDYADRMWQHNPKISPNTWRLIEGLTVAKVGFGTYRTIGNEAQKLALKKALLNGVNLIDTSSNYMDGDSERYIGEALTELHTKKFINREEIVLVTKGGYLQGASLLEAKDSPVEEVVEITDQLWHSIHPSNLERQLEKSLDNLNVDTIDCYLLHNPEYFIGHAISKTEGVRTDELKDLYYSRIEAAFEFLEEKVKEGVIACYGISSNTFGVEAEQGDHTDLALVFKAASNAAAKAWGRKKRSAFRCIEMPFNLFELGPLKTANTTAQVIDGTEKVSTLELASRMNLSVLANRPLNAFPYGGGIYRLSSGYSADENETPTFEQALQDITKTEDVLNKLLNGWPSIDEQPIFSFTAHSEDLLEQVTNSVQLDHMSTMFFDPHIAMMNHVIDEIMQDQPDIAESLSLVKENFTLQANVLLAALRKGMREKDAENLKILDIELRDRVPEAWIDAPLQQIAINAIASVPGVTSVLCGMRREAYVNDALTLFEKGDFVDPAKVIGACEELEQDITVGDMGDMV
;
A
#
# COMPACT_ATOMS: atom_id res chain seq x y z
N MET A 1 -20.24 18.62 -10.43
CA MET A 1 -20.08 19.24 -9.08
C MET A 1 -18.86 20.14 -9.14
N HIS A 2 -18.80 21.21 -8.35
CA HIS A 2 -17.56 21.98 -8.24
C HIS A 2 -16.58 21.17 -7.40
N LYS A 3 -15.32 21.06 -7.85
CA LYS A 3 -14.23 20.45 -7.08
C LYS A 3 -14.04 21.19 -5.75
N ILE A 4 -13.60 20.48 -4.73
CA ILE A 4 -13.26 21.07 -3.43
C ILE A 4 -11.95 21.84 -3.60
N SER A 5 -11.99 23.15 -3.32
CA SER A 5 -10.85 24.04 -3.47
C SER A 5 -9.93 24.05 -2.25
N GLY A 6 -8.66 24.29 -2.50
CA GLY A 6 -7.63 24.46 -1.48
C GLY A 6 -6.69 23.29 -1.33
N GLN A 7 -5.69 23.49 -0.49
CA GLN A 7 -4.66 22.51 -0.12
C GLN A 7 -4.40 22.58 1.37
N ALA A 8 -3.70 21.58 1.95
CA ALA A 8 -3.29 21.61 3.34
C ALA A 8 -2.47 22.87 3.68
N THR A 9 -2.78 23.50 4.81
CA THR A 9 -2.07 24.68 5.30
C THR A 9 -1.57 24.48 6.73
N GLU A 10 -0.50 25.21 7.07
CA GLU A 10 0.07 25.21 8.42
C GLU A 10 -0.99 25.52 9.48
N ALA A 11 -1.75 26.58 9.29
CA ALA A 11 -2.78 27.01 10.24
C ALA A 11 -3.89 25.96 10.39
N ALA A 12 -4.45 25.48 9.27
CA ALA A 12 -5.59 24.57 9.33
C ALA A 12 -5.22 23.18 9.86
N THR A 13 -4.06 22.62 9.48
CA THR A 13 -3.60 21.33 10.00
C THR A 13 -3.29 21.41 11.50
N LYS A 14 -2.78 22.55 11.97
CA LYS A 14 -2.57 22.78 13.40
C LYS A 14 -3.90 22.92 14.14
N ASP A 15 -4.83 23.72 13.63
CA ASP A 15 -6.16 23.91 14.23
C ASP A 15 -6.93 22.57 14.29
N TYR A 16 -6.77 21.72 13.28
CA TYR A 16 -7.32 20.36 13.29
C TYR A 16 -6.74 19.54 14.45
N ALA A 17 -5.43 19.49 14.61
CA ALA A 17 -4.77 18.75 15.69
C ALA A 17 -5.19 19.28 17.07
N ASP A 18 -5.20 20.61 17.26
CA ASP A 18 -5.62 21.27 18.50
C ASP A 18 -7.10 20.93 18.85
N ARG A 19 -7.98 20.92 17.83
CA ARG A 19 -9.40 20.54 18.01
C ARG A 19 -9.54 19.07 18.41
N MET A 20 -8.77 18.15 17.78
CA MET A 20 -8.79 16.72 18.14
C MET A 20 -8.29 16.51 19.57
N TRP A 21 -7.22 17.19 19.96
CA TRP A 21 -6.70 17.13 21.34
C TRP A 21 -7.69 17.68 22.38
N GLN A 22 -8.37 18.79 22.08
CA GLN A 22 -9.42 19.33 22.96
C GLN A 22 -10.59 18.35 23.11
N HIS A 23 -10.94 17.62 22.05
CA HIS A 23 -12.03 16.64 22.06
C HIS A 23 -11.66 15.37 22.84
N ASN A 24 -10.41 14.92 22.74
CA ASN A 24 -9.86 13.79 23.47
C ASN A 24 -8.51 14.15 24.11
N PRO A 25 -8.50 14.67 25.35
CA PRO A 25 -7.25 15.05 26.04
C PRO A 25 -6.30 13.89 26.37
N LYS A 26 -6.71 12.65 26.14
CA LYS A 26 -5.82 11.48 26.30
C LYS A 26 -4.84 11.32 25.14
N ILE A 27 -5.11 11.98 24.01
CA ILE A 27 -4.22 11.95 22.86
C ILE A 27 -2.85 12.51 23.26
N SER A 28 -1.80 11.74 22.98
CA SER A 28 -0.41 12.14 23.24
C SER A 28 -0.04 13.37 22.40
N PRO A 29 0.73 14.32 22.96
CA PRO A 29 1.28 15.45 22.20
C PRO A 29 2.10 15.04 20.97
N ASN A 30 2.70 13.84 20.99
CA ASN A 30 3.53 13.31 19.90
C ASN A 30 2.72 12.63 18.78
N THR A 31 1.39 12.69 18.82
CA THR A 31 0.52 12.12 17.79
C THR A 31 0.67 12.81 16.45
N TRP A 32 0.92 14.12 16.47
CA TRP A 32 1.16 14.89 15.26
C TRP A 32 2.60 15.39 15.21
N ARG A 33 3.13 15.43 14.01
CA ARG A 33 4.49 15.89 13.72
C ARG A 33 4.45 17.08 12.80
N LEU A 34 5.34 18.03 13.06
CA LEU A 34 5.52 19.21 12.21
C LEU A 34 6.51 18.88 11.10
N ILE A 35 6.08 19.01 9.84
CA ILE A 35 6.95 18.87 8.69
C ILE A 35 6.61 19.91 7.62
N GLU A 36 7.62 20.68 7.18
CA GLU A 36 7.46 21.79 6.22
C GLU A 36 6.29 22.74 6.60
N GLY A 37 6.04 22.93 7.90
CA GLY A 37 4.96 23.73 8.43
C GLY A 37 3.64 22.99 8.66
N LEU A 38 3.41 21.83 8.03
CA LEU A 38 2.19 21.07 8.21
C LEU A 38 2.23 20.20 9.48
N THR A 39 1.13 20.15 10.20
CA THR A 39 0.91 19.28 11.37
C THR A 39 0.24 17.98 10.91
N VAL A 40 1.00 16.88 10.87
CA VAL A 40 0.60 15.61 10.25
C VAL A 40 0.57 14.49 11.27
N ALA A 41 -0.48 13.66 11.25
CA ALA A 41 -0.60 12.50 12.13
C ALA A 41 0.50 11.46 11.87
N LYS A 42 1.06 10.88 12.95
CA LYS A 42 2.09 9.83 12.88
C LYS A 42 1.61 8.52 12.24
N VAL A 43 0.29 8.35 12.12
CA VAL A 43 -0.34 7.25 11.40
C VAL A 43 -1.26 7.82 10.34
N GLY A 44 -0.98 7.51 9.08
CA GLY A 44 -1.75 7.91 7.91
C GLY A 44 -2.70 6.81 7.45
N PHE A 45 -3.75 7.21 6.73
CA PHE A 45 -4.72 6.30 6.12
C PHE A 45 -4.20 5.83 4.75
N GLY A 46 -3.66 4.60 4.69
CA GLY A 46 -3.26 3.94 3.45
C GLY A 46 -4.45 3.23 2.79
N THR A 47 -4.59 3.39 1.47
CA THR A 47 -5.76 2.90 0.74
C THR A 47 -5.46 1.75 -0.22
N TYR A 48 -4.28 1.16 -0.16
CA TYR A 48 -3.95 -0.01 -0.97
C TYR A 48 -4.95 -1.16 -0.74
N ARG A 49 -5.48 -1.75 -1.83
CA ARG A 49 -6.53 -2.79 -1.83
C ARG A 49 -7.86 -2.36 -1.21
N THR A 50 -8.24 -1.09 -1.33
CA THR A 50 -9.58 -0.63 -0.94
C THR A 50 -10.49 -0.56 -2.15
N ILE A 51 -11.66 -1.19 -2.06
CA ILE A 51 -12.67 -1.27 -3.14
C ILE A 51 -13.76 -0.20 -3.03
N GLY A 52 -13.66 0.69 -2.05
CA GLY A 52 -14.59 1.82 -1.88
C GLY A 52 -16.01 1.44 -1.43
N ASN A 53 -16.20 0.29 -0.78
CA ASN A 53 -17.50 -0.07 -0.21
C ASN A 53 -17.89 0.82 0.99
N GLU A 54 -19.14 0.75 1.42
CA GLU A 54 -19.65 1.60 2.50
C GLU A 54 -18.90 1.43 3.82
N ALA A 55 -18.47 0.20 4.16
CA ALA A 55 -17.69 -0.05 5.39
C ALA A 55 -16.33 0.68 5.35
N GLN A 56 -15.68 0.69 4.18
CA GLN A 56 -14.41 1.41 3.99
C GLN A 56 -14.60 2.93 3.99
N LYS A 57 -15.70 3.45 3.40
CA LYS A 57 -16.06 4.87 3.50
C LYS A 57 -16.31 5.30 4.94
N LEU A 58 -17.01 4.49 5.72
CA LEU A 58 -17.25 4.74 7.14
C LEU A 58 -15.93 4.73 7.94
N ALA A 59 -15.04 3.77 7.66
CA ALA A 59 -13.72 3.71 8.29
C ALA A 59 -12.88 4.96 7.99
N LEU A 60 -12.83 5.41 6.73
CA LEU A 60 -12.14 6.65 6.35
C LEU A 60 -12.73 7.87 7.07
N LYS A 61 -14.06 8.04 7.04
CA LYS A 61 -14.73 9.15 7.75
C LYS A 61 -14.41 9.13 9.24
N LYS A 62 -14.46 7.95 9.86
CA LYS A 62 -14.12 7.77 11.28
C LYS A 62 -12.67 8.18 11.56
N ALA A 63 -11.71 7.76 10.74
CA ALA A 63 -10.31 8.13 10.88
C ALA A 63 -10.13 9.66 10.82
N LEU A 64 -10.69 10.31 9.78
CA LEU A 64 -10.60 11.76 9.57
C LEU A 64 -11.29 12.59 10.68
N LEU A 65 -12.31 12.05 11.33
CA LEU A 65 -12.99 12.72 12.42
C LEU A 65 -12.33 12.51 13.80
N ASN A 66 -11.31 11.64 13.87
CA ASN A 66 -10.65 11.27 15.13
C ASN A 66 -9.12 11.46 15.13
N GLY A 67 -8.58 12.29 14.25
CA GLY A 67 -7.18 12.73 14.36
C GLY A 67 -6.24 12.28 13.25
N VAL A 68 -6.68 11.40 12.34
CA VAL A 68 -5.91 11.05 11.14
C VAL A 68 -6.18 12.12 10.08
N ASN A 69 -5.15 12.84 9.65
CA ASN A 69 -5.28 13.90 8.64
C ASN A 69 -4.36 13.72 7.43
N LEU A 70 -3.74 12.56 7.28
CA LEU A 70 -3.00 12.19 6.08
C LEU A 70 -3.70 11.00 5.42
N ILE A 71 -3.98 11.13 4.12
CA ILE A 71 -4.51 10.07 3.26
C ILE A 71 -3.47 9.78 2.18
N ASP A 72 -3.12 8.50 2.02
CA ASP A 72 -2.28 8.02 0.95
C ASP A 72 -3.07 7.09 0.01
N THR A 73 -3.00 7.39 -1.29
CA THR A 73 -3.64 6.63 -2.35
C THR A 73 -2.77 6.56 -3.61
N SER A 74 -3.32 6.05 -4.71
CA SER A 74 -2.68 6.03 -6.02
C SER A 74 -3.71 5.86 -7.13
N SER A 75 -3.42 6.40 -8.31
CA SER A 75 -4.27 6.33 -9.51
C SER A 75 -4.58 4.90 -9.97
N ASN A 76 -3.67 3.94 -9.69
CA ASN A 76 -3.85 2.54 -10.07
C ASN A 76 -4.55 1.68 -9.00
N TYR A 77 -4.75 2.19 -7.77
CA TYR A 77 -5.40 1.38 -6.73
C TYR A 77 -6.85 1.12 -7.09
N MET A 78 -7.17 -0.17 -7.31
CA MET A 78 -8.48 -0.64 -7.76
C MET A 78 -9.00 0.13 -8.98
N ASP A 79 -8.12 0.38 -9.96
CA ASP A 79 -8.44 1.10 -11.20
C ASP A 79 -9.05 2.49 -10.97
N GLY A 80 -8.55 3.21 -9.97
CA GLY A 80 -8.99 4.54 -9.55
C GLY A 80 -10.19 4.56 -8.59
N ASP A 81 -10.82 3.42 -8.27
CA ASP A 81 -11.91 3.38 -7.29
C ASP A 81 -11.45 3.85 -5.91
N SER A 82 -10.18 3.59 -5.57
CA SER A 82 -9.60 4.09 -4.33
C SER A 82 -9.63 5.62 -4.24
N GLU A 83 -9.31 6.33 -5.31
CA GLU A 83 -9.41 7.80 -5.34
C GLU A 83 -10.86 8.27 -5.35
N ARG A 84 -11.75 7.60 -6.08
CA ARG A 84 -13.18 7.96 -6.17
C ARG A 84 -13.89 7.93 -4.82
N TYR A 85 -13.73 6.85 -4.05
CA TYR A 85 -14.38 6.78 -2.74
C TYR A 85 -13.82 7.78 -1.73
N ILE A 86 -12.52 8.13 -1.83
CA ILE A 86 -11.91 9.20 -1.03
C ILE A 86 -12.57 10.54 -1.39
N GLY A 87 -12.68 10.86 -2.69
CA GLY A 87 -13.33 12.06 -3.19
C GLY A 87 -14.78 12.20 -2.70
N GLU A 88 -15.54 11.11 -2.72
CA GLU A 88 -16.91 11.07 -2.18
C GLU A 88 -16.95 11.34 -0.68
N ALA A 89 -16.07 10.68 0.09
CA ALA A 89 -16.01 10.85 1.54
C ALA A 89 -15.58 12.28 1.94
N LEU A 90 -14.56 12.84 1.28
CA LEU A 90 -14.11 14.20 1.49
C LEU A 90 -15.20 15.22 1.13
N THR A 91 -15.88 15.02 0.00
CA THR A 91 -16.99 15.89 -0.44
C THR A 91 -18.12 15.90 0.58
N GLU A 92 -18.50 14.74 1.10
CA GLU A 92 -19.54 14.64 2.11
C GLU A 92 -19.15 15.35 3.41
N LEU A 93 -17.95 15.09 3.95
CA LEU A 93 -17.47 15.68 5.19
C LEU A 93 -17.29 17.19 5.06
N HIS A 94 -16.76 17.67 3.93
CA HIS A 94 -16.58 19.09 3.64
C HIS A 94 -17.93 19.81 3.51
N THR A 95 -18.88 19.25 2.75
CA THR A 95 -20.22 19.82 2.57
C THR A 95 -20.97 19.94 3.90
N LYS A 96 -20.82 18.93 4.77
CA LYS A 96 -21.40 18.93 6.12
C LYS A 96 -20.61 19.79 7.12
N LYS A 97 -19.48 20.38 6.71
CA LYS A 97 -18.59 21.21 7.55
C LYS A 97 -18.01 20.45 8.76
N PHE A 98 -17.81 19.15 8.62
CA PHE A 98 -17.09 18.36 9.63
C PHE A 98 -15.58 18.50 9.50
N ILE A 99 -15.08 18.66 8.28
CA ILE A 99 -13.68 18.95 7.96
C ILE A 99 -13.60 20.06 6.91
N ASN A 100 -12.48 20.78 6.89
CA ASN A 100 -12.09 21.67 5.79
C ASN A 100 -11.02 20.97 4.94
N ARG A 101 -10.93 21.32 3.65
CA ARG A 101 -9.92 20.76 2.74
C ARG A 101 -8.49 21.03 3.25
N GLU A 102 -8.28 22.20 3.79
CA GLU A 102 -6.98 22.68 4.28
C GLU A 102 -6.47 21.96 5.53
N GLU A 103 -7.31 21.14 6.17
CA GLU A 103 -6.96 20.32 7.34
C GLU A 103 -6.32 18.98 6.95
N ILE A 104 -6.53 18.52 5.70
CA ILE A 104 -6.20 17.17 5.25
C ILE A 104 -5.04 17.21 4.26
N VAL A 105 -4.02 16.40 4.53
CA VAL A 105 -2.89 16.17 3.62
C VAL A 105 -3.22 14.99 2.72
N LEU A 106 -3.34 15.24 1.42
CA LEU A 106 -3.73 14.27 0.41
C LEU A 106 -2.54 13.92 -0.47
N VAL A 107 -2.13 12.65 -0.44
CA VAL A 107 -1.05 12.08 -1.23
C VAL A 107 -1.61 11.12 -2.24
N THR A 108 -1.25 11.26 -3.51
CA THR A 108 -1.52 10.26 -4.55
C THR A 108 -0.32 10.09 -5.47
N LYS A 109 -0.37 9.09 -6.36
CA LYS A 109 0.79 8.63 -7.11
C LYS A 109 0.43 8.34 -8.56
N GLY A 110 1.41 8.49 -9.47
CA GLY A 110 1.31 8.11 -10.87
C GLY A 110 2.54 7.35 -11.38
N GLY A 111 2.33 6.56 -12.44
CA GLY A 111 3.37 5.77 -13.10
C GLY A 111 2.86 4.43 -13.61
N TYR A 112 1.99 3.76 -12.88
CA TYR A 112 1.43 2.47 -13.28
C TYR A 112 0.39 2.59 -14.39
N LEU A 113 0.42 1.65 -15.32
CA LEU A 113 -0.58 1.44 -16.37
C LEU A 113 -1.16 0.04 -16.18
N GLN A 114 -2.37 -0.03 -15.64
CA GLN A 114 -3.13 -1.24 -15.34
C GLN A 114 -4.62 -0.99 -15.62
N GLY A 115 -5.41 -2.06 -15.78
CA GLY A 115 -6.86 -1.93 -15.99
C GLY A 115 -7.22 -0.99 -17.14
N ALA A 116 -8.09 -0.02 -16.90
CA ALA A 116 -8.54 0.95 -17.90
C ALA A 116 -7.39 1.81 -18.45
N SER A 117 -6.44 2.23 -17.61
CA SER A 117 -5.30 3.04 -18.06
C SER A 117 -4.35 2.27 -18.99
N LEU A 118 -4.23 0.95 -18.83
CA LEU A 118 -3.49 0.10 -19.75
C LEU A 118 -4.20 -0.04 -21.10
N LEU A 119 -5.52 -0.20 -21.10
CA LEU A 119 -6.30 -0.25 -22.34
C LEU A 119 -6.18 1.07 -23.11
N GLU A 120 -6.31 2.20 -22.42
CA GLU A 120 -6.09 3.54 -22.99
C GLU A 120 -4.67 3.68 -23.58
N ALA A 121 -3.64 3.16 -22.91
CA ALA A 121 -2.25 3.20 -23.38
C ALA A 121 -2.01 2.31 -24.61
N LYS A 122 -2.73 1.20 -24.75
CA LYS A 122 -2.69 0.34 -25.95
C LYS A 122 -3.33 1.03 -27.17
N ASP A 123 -4.42 1.78 -26.94
CA ASP A 123 -5.10 2.52 -28.00
C ASP A 123 -4.39 3.85 -28.35
N SER A 124 -3.80 4.51 -27.37
CA SER A 124 -3.07 5.78 -27.50
C SER A 124 -1.68 5.64 -26.88
N PRO A 125 -0.65 5.34 -27.69
CA PRO A 125 0.68 5.02 -27.19
C PRO A 125 1.24 6.05 -26.21
N VAL A 126 1.83 5.55 -25.14
CA VAL A 126 2.52 6.31 -24.09
C VAL A 126 4.02 6.22 -24.36
N GLU A 127 4.73 7.32 -24.14
CA GLU A 127 6.17 7.36 -24.29
C GLU A 127 6.89 6.69 -23.13
N GLU A 128 8.09 6.15 -23.38
CA GLU A 128 8.96 5.53 -22.38
C GLU A 128 8.33 4.40 -21.56
N VAL A 129 7.40 3.66 -22.14
CA VAL A 129 6.74 2.53 -21.49
C VAL A 129 7.71 1.41 -21.17
N VAL A 130 7.57 0.86 -19.98
CA VAL A 130 8.17 -0.40 -19.53
C VAL A 130 7.07 -1.45 -19.44
N GLU A 131 7.11 -2.44 -20.31
CA GLU A 131 6.17 -3.56 -20.34
C GLU A 131 6.68 -4.66 -19.40
N ILE A 132 6.12 -4.75 -18.19
CA ILE A 132 6.56 -5.70 -17.17
C ILE A 132 5.87 -7.05 -17.37
N THR A 133 4.55 -7.00 -17.58
CA THR A 133 3.70 -8.13 -17.99
C THR A 133 2.63 -7.65 -18.96
N ASP A 134 1.86 -8.57 -19.54
CA ASP A 134 0.74 -8.24 -20.44
C ASP A 134 -0.35 -7.38 -19.77
N GLN A 135 -0.41 -7.38 -18.43
CA GLN A 135 -1.40 -6.67 -17.62
C GLN A 135 -0.81 -5.53 -16.78
N LEU A 136 0.50 -5.33 -16.83
CA LEU A 136 1.20 -4.33 -16.04
C LEU A 136 2.27 -3.65 -16.88
N TRP A 137 2.02 -2.40 -17.24
CA TRP A 137 2.98 -1.49 -17.82
C TRP A 137 3.29 -0.34 -16.87
N HIS A 138 4.39 0.35 -17.12
CA HIS A 138 4.82 1.47 -16.30
C HIS A 138 5.46 2.58 -17.14
N SER A 139 5.15 3.85 -16.83
CA SER A 139 5.80 5.00 -17.42
C SER A 139 5.69 6.23 -16.51
N ILE A 140 6.83 6.85 -16.23
CA ILE A 140 6.90 8.16 -15.56
C ILE A 140 7.12 9.32 -16.55
N HIS A 141 6.93 9.08 -17.85
CA HIS A 141 7.03 10.13 -18.85
C HIS A 141 6.00 11.25 -18.57
N PRO A 142 6.36 12.55 -18.72
CA PRO A 142 5.47 13.68 -18.45
C PRO A 142 4.07 13.56 -19.07
N SER A 143 3.97 13.09 -20.32
CA SER A 143 2.68 12.94 -21.00
C SER A 143 1.74 11.91 -20.34
N ASN A 144 2.31 10.86 -19.72
CA ASN A 144 1.53 9.90 -18.95
C ASN A 144 1.14 10.46 -17.58
N LEU A 145 2.09 11.11 -16.89
CA LEU A 145 1.84 11.72 -15.59
C LEU A 145 0.77 12.80 -15.67
N GLU A 146 0.73 13.58 -16.75
CA GLU A 146 -0.31 14.61 -16.97
C GLU A 146 -1.69 13.98 -17.03
N ARG A 147 -1.89 12.94 -17.86
CA ARG A 147 -3.17 12.23 -17.96
C ARG A 147 -3.61 11.63 -16.62
N GLN A 148 -2.67 11.03 -15.88
CA GLN A 148 -2.98 10.43 -14.58
C GLN A 148 -3.28 11.47 -13.51
N LEU A 149 -2.56 12.59 -13.50
CA LEU A 149 -2.79 13.69 -12.56
C LEU A 149 -4.17 14.33 -12.78
N GLU A 150 -4.56 14.60 -14.02
CA GLU A 150 -5.90 15.11 -14.35
C GLU A 150 -7.00 14.16 -13.87
N LYS A 151 -6.83 12.85 -14.13
CA LYS A 151 -7.77 11.81 -13.68
C LYS A 151 -7.83 11.72 -12.15
N SER A 152 -6.70 11.83 -11.47
CA SER A 152 -6.64 11.85 -10.00
C SER A 152 -7.37 13.04 -9.40
N LEU A 153 -7.20 14.24 -9.96
CA LEU A 153 -7.93 15.44 -9.54
C LEU A 153 -9.46 15.30 -9.71
N ASP A 154 -9.89 14.63 -10.77
CA ASP A 154 -11.31 14.37 -11.03
C ASP A 154 -11.86 13.31 -10.06
N ASN A 155 -11.16 12.18 -9.88
CA ASN A 155 -11.56 11.11 -8.98
C ASN A 155 -11.66 11.59 -7.53
N LEU A 156 -10.64 12.33 -7.06
CA LEU A 156 -10.56 12.88 -5.71
C LEU A 156 -11.50 14.09 -5.51
N ASN A 157 -12.06 14.64 -6.60
CA ASN A 157 -12.92 15.82 -6.61
C ASN A 157 -12.29 17.04 -5.92
N VAL A 158 -10.98 17.27 -6.14
CA VAL A 158 -10.21 18.40 -5.60
C VAL A 158 -9.55 19.20 -6.73
N ASP A 159 -9.26 20.47 -6.51
CA ASP A 159 -8.52 21.31 -7.47
C ASP A 159 -7.00 21.28 -7.24
N THR A 160 -6.55 20.89 -6.04
CA THR A 160 -5.13 20.77 -5.68
C THR A 160 -4.86 19.49 -4.89
N ILE A 161 -3.81 18.74 -5.26
CA ILE A 161 -3.26 17.61 -4.50
C ILE A 161 -2.07 18.12 -3.67
N ASP A 162 -1.98 17.74 -2.38
CA ASP A 162 -0.90 18.24 -1.51
C ASP A 162 0.45 17.64 -1.88
N CYS A 163 0.51 16.34 -2.20
CA CYS A 163 1.75 15.70 -2.63
C CYS A 163 1.49 14.66 -3.73
N TYR A 164 2.18 14.80 -4.87
CA TYR A 164 2.10 13.85 -5.97
C TYR A 164 3.41 13.06 -6.10
N LEU A 165 3.35 11.72 -6.00
CA LEU A 165 4.54 10.88 -6.01
C LEU A 165 4.73 10.17 -7.35
N LEU A 166 5.97 10.07 -7.84
CA LEU A 166 6.34 9.06 -8.82
C LEU A 166 6.21 7.69 -8.15
N HIS A 167 5.44 6.79 -8.74
CA HIS A 167 5.14 5.49 -8.17
C HIS A 167 6.07 4.42 -8.72
N ASN A 168 7.04 3.97 -7.92
CA ASN A 168 8.02 2.93 -8.23
C ASN A 168 8.76 3.12 -9.56
N PRO A 169 9.48 4.22 -9.75
CA PRO A 169 10.24 4.46 -10.99
C PRO A 169 11.32 3.41 -11.24
N GLU A 170 11.75 2.69 -10.22
CA GLU A 170 12.70 1.59 -10.28
C GLU A 170 12.26 0.42 -11.19
N TYR A 171 10.98 0.33 -11.56
CA TYR A 171 10.54 -0.65 -12.56
C TYR A 171 11.28 -0.54 -13.89
N PHE A 172 11.66 0.69 -14.29
CA PHE A 172 12.47 0.88 -15.48
C PHE A 172 13.82 0.19 -15.35
N ILE A 173 14.56 0.47 -14.29
CA ILE A 173 15.92 -0.07 -14.14
C ILE A 173 15.87 -1.57 -13.82
N GLY A 174 14.95 -2.04 -12.96
CA GLY A 174 14.77 -3.45 -12.67
C GLY A 174 14.46 -4.27 -13.92
N HIS A 175 13.57 -3.79 -14.79
CA HIS A 175 13.25 -4.44 -16.06
C HIS A 175 14.45 -4.43 -17.04
N ALA A 176 15.19 -3.32 -17.11
CA ALA A 176 16.34 -3.22 -17.99
C ALA A 176 17.47 -4.16 -17.56
N ILE A 177 17.81 -4.25 -16.28
CA ILE A 177 18.84 -5.15 -15.77
C ILE A 177 18.45 -6.64 -15.91
N SER A 178 17.16 -6.97 -15.80
CA SER A 178 16.70 -8.35 -16.02
C SER A 178 17.00 -8.86 -17.44
N LYS A 179 17.17 -7.95 -18.41
CA LYS A 179 17.55 -8.24 -19.79
C LYS A 179 19.07 -8.26 -20.04
N THR A 180 19.89 -7.86 -19.06
CA THR A 180 21.35 -7.71 -19.15
C THR A 180 22.07 -8.55 -18.09
N GLU A 181 21.58 -9.75 -17.80
CA GLU A 181 22.18 -10.67 -16.81
C GLU A 181 22.36 -10.04 -15.40
N GLY A 182 21.52 -9.08 -15.04
CA GLY A 182 21.54 -8.42 -13.75
C GLY A 182 22.58 -7.29 -13.62
N VAL A 183 23.29 -6.94 -14.69
CA VAL A 183 24.32 -5.89 -14.64
C VAL A 183 23.71 -4.51 -14.89
N ARG A 184 23.95 -3.60 -13.97
CA ARG A 184 23.62 -2.18 -14.09
C ARG A 184 24.82 -1.42 -14.65
N THR A 185 24.71 -0.88 -15.88
CA THR A 185 25.75 -0.02 -16.46
C THR A 185 25.58 1.43 -16.00
N ASP A 186 26.66 2.24 -16.12
CA ASP A 186 26.61 3.67 -15.82
C ASP A 186 25.63 4.40 -16.75
N GLU A 187 25.55 4.02 -18.02
CA GLU A 187 24.62 4.58 -18.99
C GLU A 187 23.17 4.31 -18.61
N LEU A 188 22.88 3.11 -18.11
CA LEU A 188 21.54 2.74 -17.65
C LEU A 188 21.15 3.50 -16.39
N LYS A 189 22.11 3.69 -15.48
CA LYS A 189 21.95 4.52 -14.29
C LYS A 189 21.67 5.97 -14.66
N ASP A 190 22.46 6.55 -15.55
CA ASP A 190 22.28 7.93 -16.01
C ASP A 190 20.91 8.11 -16.71
N LEU A 191 20.49 7.14 -17.51
CA LEU A 191 19.17 7.15 -18.15
C LEU A 191 18.04 7.07 -17.11
N TYR A 192 18.18 6.26 -16.07
CA TYR A 192 17.19 6.17 -14.99
C TYR A 192 16.96 7.52 -14.30
N TYR A 193 18.04 8.19 -13.87
CA TYR A 193 17.91 9.49 -13.21
C TYR A 193 17.54 10.62 -14.16
N SER A 194 17.86 10.53 -15.46
CA SER A 194 17.40 11.50 -16.46
C SER A 194 15.88 11.44 -16.67
N ARG A 195 15.29 10.23 -16.65
CA ARG A 195 13.82 10.06 -16.67
C ARG A 195 13.16 10.65 -15.44
N ILE A 196 13.75 10.43 -14.26
CA ILE A 196 13.26 11.05 -13.00
C ILE A 196 13.36 12.57 -13.08
N GLU A 197 14.48 13.12 -13.61
CA GLU A 197 14.64 14.56 -13.78
C GLU A 197 13.58 15.15 -14.72
N ALA A 198 13.30 14.51 -15.84
CA ALA A 198 12.27 14.96 -16.78
C ALA A 198 10.85 14.93 -16.14
N ALA A 199 10.54 13.89 -15.38
CA ALA A 199 9.30 13.82 -14.63
C ALA A 199 9.21 14.95 -13.59
N PHE A 200 10.30 15.26 -12.89
CA PHE A 200 10.34 16.35 -11.91
C PHE A 200 10.23 17.73 -12.56
N GLU A 201 10.79 17.96 -13.75
CA GLU A 201 10.59 19.19 -14.49
C GLU A 201 9.09 19.45 -14.75
N PHE A 202 8.37 18.43 -15.18
CA PHE A 202 6.91 18.48 -15.33
C PHE A 202 6.21 18.79 -14.01
N LEU A 203 6.59 18.11 -12.90
CA LEU A 203 5.95 18.32 -11.60
C LEU A 203 6.26 19.72 -11.02
N GLU A 204 7.44 20.28 -11.26
CA GLU A 204 7.73 21.69 -10.90
C GLU A 204 6.84 22.69 -11.64
N GLU A 205 6.50 22.43 -12.91
CA GLU A 205 5.52 23.26 -13.63
C GLU A 205 4.11 23.11 -13.02
N LYS A 206 3.68 21.89 -12.62
CA LYS A 206 2.40 21.68 -11.94
C LYS A 206 2.32 22.35 -10.57
N VAL A 207 3.44 22.47 -9.86
CA VAL A 207 3.55 23.27 -8.64
C VAL A 207 3.36 24.76 -8.95
N LYS A 208 3.93 25.28 -10.04
CA LYS A 208 3.72 26.67 -10.46
C LYS A 208 2.27 26.97 -10.81
N GLU A 209 1.61 26.00 -11.46
CA GLU A 209 0.19 26.09 -11.80
C GLU A 209 -0.73 26.00 -10.59
N GLY A 210 -0.21 25.56 -9.42
CA GLY A 210 -0.98 25.35 -8.20
C GLY A 210 -1.83 24.08 -8.22
N VAL A 211 -1.57 23.18 -9.15
CA VAL A 211 -2.27 21.89 -9.30
C VAL A 211 -1.81 20.88 -8.25
N ILE A 212 -0.55 20.93 -7.88
CA ILE A 212 0.02 20.19 -6.76
C ILE A 212 0.80 21.16 -5.85
N ALA A 213 0.83 20.88 -4.54
CA ALA A 213 1.59 21.71 -3.61
C ALA A 213 3.06 21.29 -3.54
N CYS A 214 3.35 20.00 -3.60
CA CYS A 214 4.69 19.44 -3.64
C CYS A 214 4.68 18.07 -4.35
N TYR A 215 5.88 17.49 -4.52
CA TYR A 215 6.01 16.18 -5.12
C TYR A 215 7.11 15.34 -4.44
N GLY A 216 7.14 14.04 -4.80
CA GLY A 216 8.10 13.10 -4.25
C GLY A 216 8.23 11.81 -5.05
N ILE A 217 8.76 10.77 -4.41
CA ILE A 217 8.87 9.42 -4.95
C ILE A 217 8.41 8.40 -3.91
N SER A 218 7.62 7.42 -4.36
CA SER A 218 7.42 6.15 -3.68
C SER A 218 8.29 5.09 -4.37
N SER A 219 9.23 4.47 -3.65
CA SER A 219 10.13 3.45 -4.21
C SER A 219 10.35 2.31 -3.21
N ASN A 220 10.26 1.07 -3.70
CA ASN A 220 10.55 -0.11 -2.91
C ASN A 220 12.05 -0.34 -2.69
N THR A 221 12.90 0.36 -3.43
CA THR A 221 14.35 0.12 -3.46
C THR A 221 15.18 1.21 -2.78
N PHE A 222 14.56 2.10 -2.01
CA PHE A 222 15.28 3.07 -1.18
C PHE A 222 16.08 2.42 -0.03
N GLY A 223 15.62 1.27 0.49
CA GLY A 223 16.25 0.61 1.63
C GLY A 223 17.22 -0.52 1.26
N VAL A 224 17.38 -0.85 -0.03
CA VAL A 224 18.25 -1.95 -0.46
C VAL A 224 19.74 -1.53 -0.52
N GLU A 225 20.64 -2.50 -0.58
CA GLU A 225 22.07 -2.26 -0.71
C GLU A 225 22.41 -1.47 -1.99
N ALA A 226 23.43 -0.60 -1.91
CA ALA A 226 23.83 0.27 -3.02
C ALA A 226 24.31 -0.51 -4.27
N GLU A 227 24.82 -1.71 -4.07
CA GLU A 227 25.30 -2.64 -5.09
C GLU A 227 24.15 -3.36 -5.81
N GLN A 228 22.94 -3.36 -5.24
CA GLN A 228 21.78 -3.95 -5.88
C GLN A 228 21.40 -3.15 -7.12
N GLY A 229 21.22 -3.84 -8.24
CA GLY A 229 21.11 -3.21 -9.56
C GLY A 229 19.97 -2.22 -9.70
N ASP A 230 18.85 -2.43 -9.00
CA ASP A 230 17.65 -1.59 -9.02
C ASP A 230 17.58 -0.56 -7.88
N HIS A 231 18.63 -0.44 -7.06
CA HIS A 231 18.72 0.53 -5.97
C HIS A 231 18.43 1.95 -6.45
N THR A 232 17.53 2.64 -5.71
CA THR A 232 17.21 4.06 -5.89
C THR A 232 17.98 4.90 -4.87
N ASP A 233 19.00 5.65 -5.32
CA ASP A 233 19.85 6.51 -4.49
C ASP A 233 19.18 7.85 -4.23
N LEU A 234 18.83 8.16 -2.99
CA LEU A 234 18.17 9.41 -2.61
C LEU A 234 19.00 10.66 -2.92
N ALA A 235 20.34 10.59 -2.85
CA ALA A 235 21.18 11.73 -3.19
C ALA A 235 21.09 12.07 -4.68
N LEU A 236 21.02 11.06 -5.55
CA LEU A 236 20.84 11.26 -6.99
C LEU A 236 19.42 11.73 -7.34
N VAL A 237 18.39 11.21 -6.67
CA VAL A 237 17.03 11.72 -6.77
C VAL A 237 16.95 13.20 -6.40
N PHE A 238 17.57 13.58 -5.28
CA PHE A 238 17.60 14.98 -4.85
C PHE A 238 18.37 15.89 -5.82
N LYS A 239 19.43 15.36 -6.44
CA LYS A 239 20.16 16.06 -7.51
C LYS A 239 19.26 16.31 -8.72
N ALA A 240 18.50 15.28 -9.17
CA ALA A 240 17.53 15.42 -10.25
C ALA A 240 16.45 16.47 -9.91
N ALA A 241 15.90 16.45 -8.70
CA ALA A 241 14.94 17.46 -8.24
C ALA A 241 15.52 18.89 -8.21
N SER A 242 16.79 19.03 -7.80
CA SER A 242 17.48 20.33 -7.80
C SER A 242 17.71 20.87 -9.22
N ASN A 243 18.04 20.00 -10.16
CA ASN A 243 18.20 20.33 -11.57
C ASN A 243 16.85 20.76 -12.19
N ALA A 244 15.79 19.98 -11.96
CA ALA A 244 14.45 20.29 -12.41
C ALA A 244 13.97 21.67 -11.90
N ALA A 245 14.13 21.95 -10.61
CA ALA A 245 13.78 23.25 -10.04
C ALA A 245 14.63 24.39 -10.64
N ALA A 246 15.92 24.16 -10.89
CA ALA A 246 16.79 25.17 -11.53
C ALA A 246 16.34 25.51 -12.95
N LYS A 247 15.85 24.54 -13.71
CA LYS A 247 15.25 24.75 -15.04
C LYS A 247 13.92 25.48 -14.96
N ALA A 248 13.03 25.02 -14.06
CA ALA A 248 11.70 25.58 -13.91
C ALA A 248 11.68 27.00 -13.32
N TRP A 249 12.45 27.27 -12.27
CA TRP A 249 12.37 28.51 -11.46
C TRP A 249 13.61 29.37 -11.47
N GLY A 250 14.74 28.85 -11.97
CA GLY A 250 16.06 29.44 -11.84
C GLY A 250 16.79 28.97 -10.57
N ARG A 251 18.13 29.16 -10.56
CA ARG A 251 19.06 28.56 -9.57
C ARG A 251 18.86 28.94 -8.10
N LYS A 252 18.02 29.91 -7.78
CA LYS A 252 17.83 30.42 -6.41
C LYS A 252 16.66 29.80 -5.65
N LYS A 253 15.84 28.96 -6.30
CA LYS A 253 14.67 28.36 -5.67
C LYS A 253 14.95 26.91 -5.28
N ARG A 254 14.60 26.55 -4.04
CA ARG A 254 14.58 25.15 -3.58
C ARG A 254 13.51 24.40 -4.39
N SER A 255 13.82 23.17 -4.81
CA SER A 255 12.84 22.30 -5.47
C SER A 255 11.60 22.09 -4.59
N ALA A 256 10.49 21.75 -5.20
CA ALA A 256 9.28 21.35 -4.48
C ALA A 256 9.26 19.83 -4.14
N PHE A 257 10.39 19.13 -4.26
CA PHE A 257 10.57 17.77 -3.78
C PHE A 257 10.58 17.76 -2.26
N ARG A 258 9.56 17.10 -1.64
CA ARG A 258 9.34 17.14 -0.18
C ARG A 258 9.10 15.80 0.46
N CYS A 259 8.82 14.76 -0.31
CA CYS A 259 8.33 13.51 0.24
C CYS A 259 9.01 12.31 -0.39
N ILE A 260 9.34 11.33 0.43
CA ILE A 260 9.67 9.97 0.00
C ILE A 260 8.75 8.98 0.70
N GLU A 261 8.38 7.92 -0.01
CA GLU A 261 7.63 6.80 0.53
C GLU A 261 8.40 5.52 0.26
N MET A 262 8.49 4.65 1.26
CA MET A 262 9.26 3.40 1.16
C MET A 262 8.77 2.35 2.14
N PRO A 263 9.00 1.06 1.85
CA PRO A 263 8.79 -0.01 2.83
C PRO A 263 9.65 0.21 4.06
N PHE A 264 9.00 0.22 5.23
CA PHE A 264 9.71 0.27 6.50
C PHE A 264 8.85 -0.38 7.58
N ASN A 265 9.31 -1.52 8.09
CA ASN A 265 8.65 -2.31 9.13
C ASN A 265 9.70 -3.06 9.93
N LEU A 266 9.29 -3.91 10.88
CA LEU A 266 10.20 -4.60 11.82
C LEU A 266 11.21 -5.55 11.15
N PHE A 267 11.00 -5.95 9.90
CA PHE A 267 11.91 -6.82 9.13
C PHE A 267 12.54 -6.12 7.93
N GLU A 268 11.93 -5.08 7.39
CA GLU A 268 12.50 -4.27 6.30
C GLU A 268 13.14 -3.01 6.89
N LEU A 269 14.30 -3.19 7.55
CA LEU A 269 15.02 -2.15 8.29
C LEU A 269 16.05 -1.39 7.44
N GLY A 270 16.21 -1.74 6.18
CA GLY A 270 17.18 -1.11 5.26
C GLY A 270 17.14 0.41 5.24
N PRO A 271 15.95 1.07 5.22
CA PRO A 271 15.88 2.53 5.28
C PRO A 271 16.62 3.17 6.49
N LEU A 272 16.69 2.47 7.60
CA LEU A 272 17.37 2.91 8.84
C LEU A 272 18.82 2.45 8.91
N LYS A 273 19.12 1.25 8.43
CA LYS A 273 20.38 0.53 8.72
C LYS A 273 21.37 0.54 7.57
N THR A 274 20.89 0.49 6.32
CA THR A 274 21.75 0.34 5.14
C THR A 274 22.34 1.68 4.73
N ALA A 275 23.67 1.80 4.81
CA ALA A 275 24.41 3.03 4.41
C ALA A 275 24.56 3.09 2.87
N ASN A 276 23.45 3.25 2.18
CA ASN A 276 23.31 3.08 0.72
C ASN A 276 23.27 4.38 -0.09
N THR A 277 23.29 5.53 0.56
CA THR A 277 23.31 6.84 -0.10
C THR A 277 24.45 7.72 0.43
N THR A 278 24.62 8.92 -0.10
CA THR A 278 25.75 9.78 0.22
C THR A 278 25.29 11.16 0.66
N ALA A 279 25.67 11.55 1.88
CA ALA A 279 25.46 12.89 2.39
C ALA A 279 26.68 13.79 2.15
N GLN A 280 26.44 15.09 1.88
CA GLN A 280 27.49 16.11 1.85
C GLN A 280 27.79 16.54 3.29
N VAL A 281 29.08 16.58 3.64
CA VAL A 281 29.58 17.09 4.93
C VAL A 281 30.65 18.17 4.68
N ILE A 282 31.11 18.85 5.73
CA ILE A 282 32.04 19.98 5.62
C ILE A 282 33.33 19.56 4.89
N ASP A 283 33.88 18.39 5.21
CA ASP A 283 35.15 17.93 4.71
C ASP A 283 35.02 16.82 3.64
N GLY A 284 33.90 16.74 2.92
CA GLY A 284 33.69 15.76 1.84
C GLY A 284 32.31 15.13 1.82
N THR A 285 32.26 13.81 1.72
CA THR A 285 31.02 13.03 1.69
C THR A 285 31.12 11.86 2.67
N GLU A 286 29.98 11.45 3.22
CA GLU A 286 29.87 10.24 4.03
C GLU A 286 28.72 9.35 3.53
N LYS A 287 28.84 8.04 3.74
CA LYS A 287 27.78 7.07 3.51
C LYS A 287 26.80 7.09 4.68
N VAL A 288 25.53 7.23 4.38
CA VAL A 288 24.44 7.27 5.36
C VAL A 288 23.27 6.43 4.87
N SER A 289 22.33 6.15 5.76
CA SER A 289 21.07 5.51 5.38
C SER A 289 20.14 6.51 4.67
N THR A 290 19.19 5.97 3.91
CA THR A 290 18.17 6.79 3.23
C THR A 290 17.37 7.64 4.24
N LEU A 291 17.00 7.07 5.38
CA LEU A 291 16.25 7.80 6.42
C LEU A 291 17.08 8.93 7.03
N GLU A 292 18.35 8.70 7.28
CA GLU A 292 19.25 9.74 7.79
C GLU A 292 19.41 10.88 6.81
N LEU A 293 19.63 10.57 5.50
CA LEU A 293 19.73 11.60 4.47
C LEU A 293 18.42 12.38 4.34
N ALA A 294 17.27 11.70 4.34
CA ALA A 294 15.95 12.33 4.28
C ALA A 294 15.74 13.31 5.45
N SER A 295 16.12 12.90 6.67
CA SER A 295 16.06 13.72 7.86
C SER A 295 16.94 14.98 7.74
N ARG A 296 18.20 14.83 7.27
CA ARG A 296 19.12 15.97 7.04
C ARG A 296 18.60 16.95 5.99
N MET A 297 17.82 16.45 5.01
CA MET A 297 17.21 17.26 3.96
C MET A 297 15.82 17.82 4.34
N ASN A 298 15.33 17.49 5.53
CA ASN A 298 13.99 17.84 6.00
C ASN A 298 12.90 17.37 5.04
N LEU A 299 12.97 16.10 4.59
CA LEU A 299 11.96 15.46 3.77
C LEU A 299 10.93 14.75 4.65
N SER A 300 9.68 14.72 4.18
CA SER A 300 8.67 13.83 4.72
C SER A 300 8.99 12.39 4.38
N VAL A 301 8.94 11.50 5.35
CA VAL A 301 9.13 10.07 5.16
C VAL A 301 7.84 9.34 5.51
N LEU A 302 7.24 8.71 4.50
CA LEU A 302 6.07 7.86 4.64
C LEU A 302 6.52 6.39 4.63
N ALA A 303 6.25 5.69 5.73
CA ALA A 303 6.56 4.27 5.86
C ALA A 303 5.37 3.43 5.41
N ASN A 304 5.48 2.72 4.30
CA ASN A 304 4.45 1.80 3.84
C ASN A 304 4.72 0.35 4.28
N ARG A 305 3.75 -0.55 4.07
CA ARG A 305 3.80 -1.98 4.46
C ARG A 305 4.10 -2.24 5.95
N PRO A 306 3.61 -1.48 6.91
CA PRO A 306 4.02 -1.61 8.32
C PRO A 306 3.71 -2.98 8.93
N LEU A 307 2.72 -3.70 8.36
CA LEU A 307 2.23 -4.98 8.87
C LEU A 307 2.43 -6.16 7.90
N ASN A 308 3.01 -5.93 6.72
CA ASN A 308 3.32 -6.98 5.74
C ASN A 308 4.81 -6.88 5.41
N ALA A 309 5.61 -7.69 6.07
CA ALA A 309 7.07 -7.68 5.93
C ALA A 309 7.54 -8.71 4.91
N PHE A 310 8.59 -8.37 4.17
CA PHE A 310 9.25 -9.22 3.18
C PHE A 310 10.73 -9.35 3.54
N PRO A 311 11.08 -10.22 4.52
CA PRO A 311 12.48 -10.37 4.95
C PRO A 311 13.36 -10.96 3.84
N TYR A 312 14.66 -10.68 3.90
CA TYR A 312 15.63 -11.12 2.88
C TYR A 312 15.75 -12.66 2.76
N GLY A 313 15.43 -13.41 3.83
CA GLY A 313 15.43 -14.87 3.83
C GLY A 313 14.28 -15.52 3.06
N GLY A 314 13.40 -14.71 2.48
CA GLY A 314 12.18 -15.17 1.82
C GLY A 314 11.00 -15.33 2.77
N GLY A 315 9.81 -15.54 2.20
CA GLY A 315 8.56 -15.57 2.95
C GLY A 315 7.92 -14.18 3.12
N ILE A 316 6.71 -14.17 3.64
CA ILE A 316 5.97 -12.94 3.95
C ILE A 316 5.43 -13.08 5.37
N TYR A 317 5.79 -12.14 6.24
CA TYR A 317 5.29 -12.10 7.61
C TYR A 317 4.19 -11.04 7.75
N ARG A 318 3.05 -11.44 8.30
CA ARG A 318 1.98 -10.51 8.67
C ARG A 318 2.10 -10.16 10.16
N LEU A 319 2.59 -8.98 10.46
CA LEU A 319 2.80 -8.45 11.81
C LEU A 319 1.47 -8.01 12.45
N SER A 320 0.50 -8.91 12.50
CA SER A 320 -0.80 -8.63 13.15
C SER A 320 -1.39 -9.91 13.72
N SER A 321 -1.80 -9.87 14.98
CA SER A 321 -2.71 -10.86 15.54
C SER A 321 -4.09 -10.67 14.91
N GLY A 322 -4.67 -11.75 14.37
CA GLY A 322 -5.92 -11.68 13.62
C GLY A 322 -7.07 -11.05 14.43
N TYR A 323 -7.92 -10.28 13.74
CA TYR A 323 -9.21 -9.85 14.30
C TYR A 323 -10.21 -10.99 14.20
N SER A 324 -10.55 -11.59 15.32
CA SER A 324 -11.38 -12.80 15.41
C SER A 324 -12.88 -12.55 15.59
N ALA A 325 -13.39 -11.32 15.46
CA ALA A 325 -14.78 -11.01 15.80
C ALA A 325 -15.81 -11.77 14.94
N ASP A 326 -15.49 -12.10 13.67
CA ASP A 326 -16.40 -12.83 12.76
C ASP A 326 -16.00 -14.32 12.56
N GLU A 327 -14.93 -14.79 13.19
CA GLU A 327 -14.35 -16.10 12.89
C GLU A 327 -14.96 -17.25 13.72
N ASN A 328 -15.69 -16.95 14.79
CA ASN A 328 -16.29 -17.98 15.63
C ASN A 328 -17.41 -18.78 14.94
N GLU A 329 -18.02 -18.21 13.88
CA GLU A 329 -19.06 -18.87 13.07
C GLU A 329 -18.51 -19.44 11.75
N THR A 330 -17.23 -19.24 11.44
CA THR A 330 -16.62 -19.74 10.22
C THR A 330 -16.39 -21.26 10.34
N PRO A 331 -16.92 -22.09 9.41
CA PRO A 331 -16.73 -23.54 9.46
C PRO A 331 -15.25 -23.91 9.28
N THR A 332 -14.92 -25.18 9.51
CA THR A 332 -13.58 -25.68 9.15
C THR A 332 -13.40 -25.67 7.63
N PHE A 333 -12.14 -25.67 7.20
CA PHE A 333 -11.81 -25.72 5.77
C PHE A 333 -12.45 -26.95 5.09
N GLU A 334 -12.33 -28.12 5.71
CA GLU A 334 -12.88 -29.37 5.18
C GLU A 334 -14.41 -29.30 5.02
N GLN A 335 -15.11 -28.69 5.98
CA GLN A 335 -16.55 -28.52 5.90
C GLN A 335 -16.93 -27.55 4.77
N ALA A 336 -16.25 -26.42 4.67
CA ALA A 336 -16.48 -25.42 3.62
C ALA A 336 -16.19 -25.99 2.22
N LEU A 337 -15.12 -26.78 2.08
CA LEU A 337 -14.75 -27.46 0.84
C LEU A 337 -15.83 -28.48 0.42
N GLN A 338 -16.31 -29.29 1.35
CA GLN A 338 -17.40 -30.24 1.07
C GLN A 338 -18.69 -29.55 0.61
N ASP A 339 -19.02 -28.40 1.18
CA ASP A 339 -20.27 -27.71 0.88
C ASP A 339 -20.21 -27.01 -0.49
N ILE A 340 -19.08 -26.41 -0.88
CA ILE A 340 -18.92 -25.85 -2.23
C ILE A 340 -18.86 -26.96 -3.29
N THR A 341 -18.16 -28.07 -3.03
CA THR A 341 -18.10 -29.21 -3.95
C THR A 341 -19.51 -29.75 -4.26
N LYS A 342 -20.38 -29.86 -3.26
CA LYS A 342 -21.79 -30.26 -3.48
C LYS A 342 -22.53 -29.28 -4.39
N THR A 343 -22.24 -27.98 -4.23
CA THR A 343 -22.85 -26.93 -5.05
C THR A 343 -22.35 -26.98 -6.49
N GLU A 344 -21.07 -27.24 -6.71
CA GLU A 344 -20.48 -27.46 -8.04
C GLU A 344 -21.09 -28.70 -8.71
N ASP A 345 -21.28 -29.81 -7.98
CA ASP A 345 -21.94 -31.00 -8.49
C ASP A 345 -23.38 -30.71 -8.95
N VAL A 346 -24.11 -29.85 -8.25
CA VAL A 346 -25.46 -29.43 -8.65
C VAL A 346 -25.42 -28.59 -9.91
N LEU A 347 -24.49 -27.61 -9.98
CA LEU A 347 -24.28 -26.77 -11.17
C LEU A 347 -23.94 -27.64 -12.39
N ASN A 348 -22.97 -28.52 -12.28
CA ASN A 348 -22.56 -29.42 -13.38
C ASN A 348 -23.69 -30.35 -13.86
N LYS A 349 -24.57 -30.78 -12.95
CA LYS A 349 -25.76 -31.59 -13.32
C LYS A 349 -26.82 -30.76 -14.04
N LEU A 350 -27.08 -29.52 -13.63
CA LEU A 350 -28.02 -28.62 -14.29
C LEU A 350 -27.55 -28.23 -15.68
N LEU A 351 -26.23 -28.15 -15.87
CA LEU A 351 -25.59 -27.77 -17.12
C LEU A 351 -25.14 -28.97 -17.97
N ASN A 352 -25.62 -30.19 -17.65
CA ASN A 352 -25.28 -31.40 -18.37
C ASN A 352 -25.71 -31.32 -19.85
N GLY A 353 -24.73 -31.34 -20.76
CA GLY A 353 -24.92 -31.11 -22.20
C GLY A 353 -24.45 -29.73 -22.70
N TRP A 354 -24.02 -28.81 -21.83
CA TRP A 354 -23.36 -27.59 -22.25
C TRP A 354 -21.91 -27.91 -22.66
N PRO A 355 -21.38 -27.32 -23.75
CA PRO A 355 -20.02 -27.60 -24.19
C PRO A 355 -19.00 -27.24 -23.10
N SER A 356 -18.17 -28.19 -22.71
CA SER A 356 -17.00 -27.92 -21.86
C SER A 356 -15.94 -27.16 -22.68
N ILE A 357 -15.35 -26.19 -22.09
CA ILE A 357 -14.12 -25.57 -22.63
C ILE A 357 -12.99 -26.56 -22.34
N ASP A 358 -12.33 -27.08 -23.40
CA ASP A 358 -11.20 -28.03 -23.33
C ASP A 358 -11.45 -29.34 -22.55
N GLU A 359 -12.64 -29.94 -22.69
CA GLU A 359 -13.02 -31.19 -22.05
C GLU A 359 -13.04 -31.21 -20.51
N GLN A 360 -12.86 -30.06 -19.86
CA GLN A 360 -12.98 -29.94 -18.42
C GLN A 360 -14.35 -29.38 -17.99
N PRO A 361 -14.86 -29.76 -16.81
CA PRO A 361 -16.07 -29.14 -16.27
C PRO A 361 -15.87 -27.62 -16.15
N ILE A 362 -16.80 -26.83 -16.68
CA ILE A 362 -16.74 -25.34 -16.63
C ILE A 362 -16.67 -24.83 -15.18
N PHE A 363 -17.27 -25.62 -14.26
CA PHE A 363 -17.34 -25.29 -12.85
C PHE A 363 -16.51 -26.28 -12.03
N SER A 364 -15.20 -26.11 -12.03
CA SER A 364 -14.24 -26.90 -11.24
C SER A 364 -13.41 -25.99 -10.30
N PHE A 365 -14.06 -25.05 -9.64
CA PHE A 365 -13.39 -24.13 -8.72
C PHE A 365 -12.61 -24.87 -7.64
N THR A 366 -13.19 -25.95 -7.08
CA THR A 366 -12.55 -26.76 -6.04
C THR A 366 -11.35 -27.53 -6.56
N ALA A 367 -11.42 -28.15 -7.76
CA ALA A 367 -10.32 -28.91 -8.33
C ALA A 367 -9.06 -28.05 -8.61
N HIS A 368 -9.26 -26.79 -9.04
CA HIS A 368 -8.15 -25.86 -9.25
C HIS A 368 -7.67 -25.25 -7.93
N SER A 369 -8.54 -25.20 -6.92
CA SER A 369 -8.21 -24.63 -5.62
C SER A 369 -7.26 -25.50 -4.81
N GLU A 370 -7.34 -26.83 -4.90
CA GLU A 370 -6.50 -27.75 -4.13
C GLU A 370 -5.01 -27.57 -4.50
N ASP A 371 -4.67 -27.61 -5.79
CA ASP A 371 -3.30 -27.42 -6.27
C ASP A 371 -2.72 -26.04 -5.92
N LEU A 372 -3.56 -25.00 -5.93
CA LEU A 372 -3.16 -23.64 -5.60
C LEU A 372 -2.98 -23.45 -4.09
N LEU A 373 -3.80 -24.14 -3.29
CA LEU A 373 -3.73 -24.04 -1.82
C LEU A 373 -2.49 -24.70 -1.24
N GLU A 374 -1.96 -25.74 -1.88
CA GLU A 374 -0.68 -26.35 -1.49
C GLU A 374 0.49 -25.34 -1.64
N GLN A 375 0.35 -24.35 -2.52
CA GLN A 375 1.36 -23.31 -2.75
C GLN A 375 1.23 -22.11 -1.79
N VAL A 376 0.10 -21.98 -1.06
CA VAL A 376 -0.15 -20.87 -0.14
C VAL A 376 0.39 -21.21 1.24
N THR A 377 1.39 -20.48 1.68
CA THR A 377 2.05 -20.70 2.97
C THR A 377 1.65 -19.73 4.06
N ASN A 378 1.02 -18.59 3.70
CA ASN A 378 0.64 -17.53 4.64
C ASN A 378 -0.56 -16.71 4.16
N SER A 379 -1.15 -15.92 5.08
CA SER A 379 -2.36 -15.15 4.80
C SER A 379 -2.16 -14.01 3.77
N VAL A 380 -0.94 -13.51 3.59
CA VAL A 380 -0.65 -12.44 2.60
C VAL A 380 -0.66 -13.00 1.19
N GLN A 381 -0.08 -14.19 1.00
CA GLN A 381 -0.14 -14.92 -0.27
C GLN A 381 -1.58 -15.27 -0.62
N LEU A 382 -2.37 -15.73 0.36
CA LEU A 382 -3.78 -16.03 0.14
C LEU A 382 -4.57 -14.78 -0.28
N ASP A 383 -4.35 -13.63 0.36
CA ASP A 383 -4.99 -12.37 -0.03
C ASP A 383 -4.60 -11.94 -1.46
N HIS A 384 -3.33 -12.16 -1.83
CA HIS A 384 -2.88 -11.90 -3.20
C HIS A 384 -3.56 -12.83 -4.21
N MET A 385 -3.59 -14.12 -3.94
CA MET A 385 -4.26 -15.10 -4.78
C MET A 385 -5.77 -14.89 -4.85
N SER A 386 -6.41 -14.46 -3.75
CA SER A 386 -7.82 -14.08 -3.76
C SER A 386 -8.09 -12.99 -4.80
N THR A 387 -7.30 -11.93 -4.77
CA THR A 387 -7.47 -10.79 -5.69
C THR A 387 -7.13 -11.11 -7.15
N MET A 388 -6.08 -11.92 -7.38
CA MET A 388 -5.57 -12.18 -8.73
C MET A 388 -6.21 -13.37 -9.41
N PHE A 389 -6.74 -14.30 -8.64
CA PHE A 389 -7.27 -15.58 -9.16
C PHE A 389 -8.70 -15.88 -8.69
N PHE A 390 -8.95 -15.99 -7.37
CA PHE A 390 -10.25 -16.48 -6.89
C PHE A 390 -11.40 -15.50 -7.19
N ASP A 391 -11.24 -14.21 -6.88
CA ASP A 391 -12.30 -13.23 -7.09
C ASP A 391 -12.64 -13.05 -8.59
N PRO A 392 -11.66 -12.94 -9.52
CA PRO A 392 -11.93 -12.93 -10.95
C PRO A 392 -12.57 -14.24 -11.46
N HIS A 393 -12.17 -15.39 -10.92
CA HIS A 393 -12.73 -16.67 -11.33
C HIS A 393 -14.20 -16.80 -10.91
N ILE A 394 -14.54 -16.43 -9.67
CA ILE A 394 -15.92 -16.38 -9.19
C ILE A 394 -16.76 -15.42 -10.04
N ALA A 395 -16.22 -14.24 -10.38
CA ALA A 395 -16.91 -13.27 -11.23
C ALA A 395 -17.14 -13.82 -12.64
N MET A 396 -16.16 -14.49 -13.23
CA MET A 396 -16.27 -15.13 -14.54
C MET A 396 -17.34 -16.25 -14.52
N MET A 397 -17.31 -17.11 -13.51
CA MET A 397 -18.32 -18.18 -13.37
C MET A 397 -19.73 -17.60 -13.23
N ASN A 398 -19.89 -16.54 -12.43
CA ASN A 398 -21.17 -15.85 -12.30
C ASN A 398 -21.66 -15.26 -13.63
N HIS A 399 -20.75 -14.68 -14.42
CA HIS A 399 -21.07 -14.16 -15.75
C HIS A 399 -21.56 -15.25 -16.71
N VAL A 400 -20.84 -16.37 -16.77
CA VAL A 400 -21.23 -17.52 -17.60
C VAL A 400 -22.62 -18.05 -17.19
N ILE A 401 -22.91 -18.14 -15.89
CA ILE A 401 -24.25 -18.56 -15.43
C ILE A 401 -25.31 -17.56 -15.89
N ASP A 402 -25.03 -16.24 -15.84
CA ASP A 402 -25.98 -15.21 -16.31
C ASP A 402 -26.27 -15.31 -17.81
N GLU A 403 -25.26 -15.61 -18.64
CA GLU A 403 -25.45 -15.87 -20.07
C GLU A 403 -26.33 -17.11 -20.31
N ILE A 404 -26.06 -18.21 -19.58
CA ILE A 404 -26.86 -19.44 -19.70
C ILE A 404 -28.31 -19.21 -19.27
N MET A 405 -28.56 -18.41 -18.23
CA MET A 405 -29.91 -18.04 -17.78
C MET A 405 -30.69 -17.25 -18.85
N GLN A 406 -30.00 -16.44 -19.65
CA GLN A 406 -30.62 -15.72 -20.78
C GLN A 406 -31.01 -16.67 -21.91
N ASP A 407 -30.17 -17.68 -22.20
CA ASP A 407 -30.37 -18.65 -23.28
C ASP A 407 -31.36 -19.77 -22.90
N GLN A 408 -31.50 -20.07 -21.61
CA GLN A 408 -32.36 -21.15 -21.09
C GLN A 408 -33.31 -20.68 -19.98
N PRO A 409 -34.40 -19.97 -20.32
CA PRO A 409 -35.34 -19.43 -19.35
C PRO A 409 -36.00 -20.46 -18.43
N ASP A 410 -36.14 -21.71 -18.93
CA ASP A 410 -36.83 -22.81 -18.21
C ASP A 410 -36.07 -23.26 -16.94
N ILE A 411 -34.77 -23.04 -16.88
CA ILE A 411 -33.93 -23.41 -15.74
C ILE A 411 -33.35 -22.15 -15.01
N ALA A 412 -33.69 -20.95 -15.47
CA ALA A 412 -33.11 -19.72 -14.98
C ALA A 412 -33.32 -19.51 -13.46
N GLU A 413 -34.53 -19.84 -12.94
CA GLU A 413 -34.82 -19.71 -11.51
C GLU A 413 -33.95 -20.68 -10.67
N SER A 414 -33.78 -21.91 -11.13
CA SER A 414 -32.91 -22.90 -10.46
C SER A 414 -31.43 -22.47 -10.52
N LEU A 415 -30.97 -21.98 -11.67
CA LEU A 415 -29.61 -21.48 -11.84
C LEU A 415 -29.32 -20.26 -10.98
N SER A 416 -30.25 -19.32 -10.87
CA SER A 416 -30.11 -18.15 -10.01
C SER A 416 -29.87 -18.54 -8.54
N LEU A 417 -30.67 -19.50 -8.03
CA LEU A 417 -30.52 -19.97 -6.65
C LEU A 417 -29.17 -20.66 -6.42
N VAL A 418 -28.74 -21.49 -7.38
CA VAL A 418 -27.47 -22.22 -7.27
C VAL A 418 -26.28 -21.27 -7.43
N LYS A 419 -26.38 -20.25 -8.28
CA LYS A 419 -25.40 -19.17 -8.41
C LYS A 419 -25.19 -18.41 -7.10
N GLU A 420 -26.28 -17.99 -6.45
CA GLU A 420 -26.22 -17.31 -5.15
C GLU A 420 -25.56 -18.21 -4.10
N ASN A 421 -25.95 -19.48 -4.05
CA ASN A 421 -25.35 -20.46 -3.13
C ASN A 421 -23.87 -20.70 -3.43
N PHE A 422 -23.49 -20.86 -4.69
CA PHE A 422 -22.08 -21.02 -5.10
C PHE A 422 -21.24 -19.82 -4.67
N THR A 423 -21.69 -18.61 -4.95
CA THR A 423 -20.98 -17.38 -4.53
C THR A 423 -20.83 -17.29 -3.02
N LEU A 424 -21.89 -17.66 -2.28
CA LEU A 424 -21.84 -17.72 -0.82
C LEU A 424 -20.82 -18.74 -0.33
N GLN A 425 -20.87 -19.98 -0.83
CA GLN A 425 -19.98 -21.07 -0.43
C GLN A 425 -18.52 -20.80 -0.81
N ALA A 426 -18.26 -20.20 -1.97
CA ALA A 426 -16.91 -19.77 -2.35
C ALA A 426 -16.33 -18.74 -1.36
N ASN A 427 -17.12 -17.75 -0.96
CA ASN A 427 -16.72 -16.79 0.05
C ASN A 427 -16.50 -17.42 1.44
N VAL A 428 -17.32 -18.39 1.82
CA VAL A 428 -17.17 -19.15 3.07
C VAL A 428 -15.89 -19.98 3.05
N LEU A 429 -15.56 -20.63 1.93
CA LEU A 429 -14.31 -21.37 1.76
C LEU A 429 -13.09 -20.45 1.89
N LEU A 430 -13.10 -19.30 1.19
CA LEU A 430 -12.02 -18.31 1.31
C LEU A 430 -11.89 -17.75 2.72
N ALA A 431 -13.01 -17.59 3.44
CA ALA A 431 -12.99 -17.17 4.85
C ALA A 431 -12.36 -18.24 5.76
N ALA A 432 -12.71 -19.51 5.56
CA ALA A 432 -12.14 -20.64 6.31
C ALA A 432 -10.63 -20.77 6.07
N LEU A 433 -10.19 -20.62 4.81
CA LEU A 433 -8.77 -20.58 4.45
C LEU A 433 -8.03 -19.44 5.12
N ARG A 434 -8.60 -18.22 5.07
CA ARG A 434 -8.00 -17.06 5.74
C ARG A 434 -7.82 -17.27 7.23
N LYS A 435 -8.80 -17.93 7.87
CA LYS A 435 -8.72 -18.29 9.28
C LYS A 435 -7.53 -19.21 9.55
N GLY A 436 -7.43 -20.35 8.82
CA GLY A 436 -6.35 -21.31 8.99
C GLY A 436 -4.96 -20.70 8.73
N MET A 437 -4.83 -19.85 7.69
CA MET A 437 -3.56 -19.17 7.41
C MET A 437 -3.19 -18.14 8.49
N ARG A 438 -4.16 -17.44 9.07
CA ARG A 438 -3.89 -16.51 10.18
C ARG A 438 -3.47 -17.22 11.45
N GLU A 439 -4.06 -18.38 11.75
CA GLU A 439 -3.64 -19.22 12.86
C GLU A 439 -2.18 -19.66 12.67
N LYS A 440 -1.81 -20.08 11.47
CA LYS A 440 -0.43 -20.43 11.10
C LYS A 440 0.50 -19.22 11.19
N ASP A 441 0.11 -18.07 10.65
CA ASP A 441 0.89 -16.83 10.77
C ASP A 441 1.12 -16.45 12.24
N ALA A 442 0.07 -16.55 13.08
CA ALA A 442 0.17 -16.24 14.50
C ALA A 442 1.10 -17.22 15.25
N GLU A 443 1.13 -18.50 14.88
CA GLU A 443 2.06 -19.47 15.45
C GLU A 443 3.51 -19.17 15.06
N ASN A 444 3.76 -18.83 13.79
CA ASN A 444 5.08 -18.42 13.30
C ASN A 444 5.58 -17.14 13.99
N LEU A 445 4.69 -16.24 14.36
CA LEU A 445 5.02 -14.98 15.04
C LEU A 445 5.05 -15.07 16.56
N LYS A 446 4.73 -16.24 17.14
CA LYS A 446 4.64 -16.41 18.59
C LYS A 446 5.96 -16.13 19.30
N ILE A 447 7.06 -16.54 18.70
CA ILE A 447 8.41 -16.30 19.25
C ILE A 447 8.69 -14.79 19.22
N LEU A 448 8.43 -14.13 18.08
CA LEU A 448 8.58 -12.68 17.94
C LEU A 448 7.70 -11.92 18.96
N ASP A 449 6.43 -12.32 19.10
CA ASP A 449 5.52 -11.64 20.04
C ASP A 449 6.04 -11.76 21.49
N ILE A 450 6.58 -12.90 21.92
CA ILE A 450 7.18 -13.11 23.23
C ILE A 450 8.40 -12.19 23.41
N GLU A 451 9.34 -12.20 22.47
CA GLU A 451 10.57 -11.38 22.54
C GLU A 451 10.26 -9.88 22.57
N LEU A 452 9.26 -9.44 21.82
CA LEU A 452 8.83 -8.04 21.81
C LEU A 452 8.22 -7.62 23.16
N ARG A 453 7.50 -8.52 23.87
CA ARG A 453 6.88 -8.21 25.17
C ARG A 453 7.89 -7.80 26.23
N ASP A 454 9.07 -8.41 26.23
CA ASP A 454 10.14 -8.09 27.17
C ASP A 454 10.86 -6.77 26.86
N ARG A 455 10.63 -6.18 25.67
CA ARG A 455 11.33 -4.98 25.18
C ARG A 455 10.45 -3.74 25.07
N VAL A 456 9.14 -3.90 25.20
CA VAL A 456 8.21 -2.77 25.20
C VAL A 456 8.02 -2.17 26.59
N PRO A 457 7.64 -0.89 26.72
CA PRO A 457 7.24 -0.30 27.99
C PRO A 457 6.05 -1.04 28.62
N GLU A 458 5.93 -1.01 29.96
CA GLU A 458 4.87 -1.70 30.71
C GLU A 458 3.45 -1.41 30.17
N ALA A 459 3.17 -0.18 29.76
CA ALA A 459 1.89 0.21 29.17
C ALA A 459 1.55 -0.48 27.82
N TRP A 460 2.53 -1.19 27.23
CA TRP A 460 2.42 -1.86 25.94
C TRP A 460 2.47 -3.38 26.02
N ILE A 461 2.71 -3.96 27.22
CA ILE A 461 2.85 -5.41 27.39
C ILE A 461 1.62 -6.18 26.87
N ASP A 462 0.42 -5.65 27.09
CA ASP A 462 -0.83 -6.27 26.62
C ASP A 462 -1.31 -5.72 25.27
N ALA A 463 -0.53 -4.88 24.59
CA ALA A 463 -0.94 -4.34 23.31
C ALA A 463 -0.87 -5.42 22.20
N PRO A 464 -1.80 -5.46 21.25
CA PRO A 464 -1.71 -6.35 20.10
C PRO A 464 -0.43 -6.12 19.29
N LEU A 465 0.12 -7.19 18.69
CA LEU A 465 1.36 -7.14 17.91
C LEU A 465 1.36 -6.02 16.85
N GLN A 466 0.24 -5.83 16.14
CA GLN A 466 0.13 -4.77 15.13
C GLN A 466 0.31 -3.37 15.72
N GLN A 467 -0.16 -3.12 16.93
CA GLN A 467 0.03 -1.82 17.58
C GLN A 467 1.51 -1.62 17.95
N ILE A 468 2.18 -2.65 18.44
CA ILE A 468 3.62 -2.61 18.75
C ILE A 468 4.41 -2.36 17.48
N ALA A 469 4.16 -3.12 16.42
CA ALA A 469 4.87 -3.00 15.15
C ALA A 469 4.71 -1.62 14.51
N ILE A 470 3.48 -1.09 14.43
CA ILE A 470 3.24 0.25 13.89
C ILE A 470 3.94 1.32 14.74
N ASN A 471 3.79 1.24 16.08
CA ASN A 471 4.35 2.26 16.97
C ASN A 471 5.88 2.23 17.01
N ALA A 472 6.51 1.05 16.87
CA ALA A 472 7.96 0.94 16.78
C ALA A 472 8.51 1.76 15.61
N ILE A 473 7.94 1.60 14.42
CA ILE A 473 8.34 2.35 13.23
C ILE A 473 7.92 3.82 13.35
N ALA A 474 6.71 4.09 13.82
CA ALA A 474 6.24 5.46 14.03
C ALA A 474 7.09 6.23 15.04
N SER A 475 7.76 5.56 15.96
CA SER A 475 8.64 6.20 16.96
C SER A 475 10.07 6.44 16.46
N VAL A 476 10.45 5.93 15.29
CA VAL A 476 11.79 6.14 14.74
C VAL A 476 11.95 7.61 14.32
N PRO A 477 12.99 8.31 14.80
CA PRO A 477 13.27 9.68 14.37
C PRO A 477 13.43 9.78 12.85
N GLY A 478 12.80 10.77 12.23
CA GLY A 478 12.81 10.98 10.79
C GLY A 478 11.61 10.37 10.06
N VAL A 479 10.89 9.40 10.62
CA VAL A 479 9.62 8.92 10.06
C VAL A 479 8.52 9.94 10.33
N THR A 480 7.85 10.40 9.28
CA THR A 480 6.74 11.36 9.39
C THR A 480 5.44 10.66 9.73
N SER A 481 5.08 9.66 8.95
CA SER A 481 3.83 8.93 9.12
C SER A 481 3.98 7.48 8.65
N VAL A 482 3.31 6.58 9.36
CA VAL A 482 3.19 5.16 8.99
C VAL A 482 1.85 4.94 8.32
N LEU A 483 1.86 4.44 7.09
CA LEU A 483 0.66 4.26 6.27
C LEU A 483 -0.03 2.94 6.61
N CYS A 484 -1.17 3.03 7.30
CA CYS A 484 -1.93 1.87 7.73
C CYS A 484 -3.17 1.64 6.87
N GLY A 485 -3.38 0.40 6.43
CA GLY A 485 -4.57 -0.02 5.69
C GLY A 485 -5.79 -0.13 6.60
N MET A 486 -6.50 0.96 6.86
CA MET A 486 -7.63 1.01 7.78
C MET A 486 -8.97 0.70 7.09
N ARG A 487 -9.09 -0.49 6.49
CA ARG A 487 -10.26 -0.89 5.68
C ARG A 487 -11.53 -1.21 6.49
N ARG A 488 -11.45 -1.26 7.82
CA ARG A 488 -12.55 -1.55 8.76
C ARG A 488 -12.45 -0.65 9.97
N GLU A 489 -13.58 -0.38 10.63
CA GLU A 489 -13.59 0.41 11.86
C GLU A 489 -12.69 -0.14 12.97
N ALA A 490 -12.57 -1.46 13.08
CA ALA A 490 -11.67 -2.10 14.05
C ALA A 490 -10.20 -1.67 13.82
N TYR A 491 -9.74 -1.60 12.57
CA TYR A 491 -8.39 -1.17 12.23
C TYR A 491 -8.17 0.33 12.50
N VAL A 492 -9.21 1.14 12.31
CA VAL A 492 -9.19 2.55 12.71
C VAL A 492 -9.05 2.67 14.23
N ASN A 493 -9.80 1.89 15.00
CA ASN A 493 -9.73 1.90 16.47
C ASN A 493 -8.32 1.53 16.95
N ASP A 494 -7.68 0.53 16.33
CA ASP A 494 -6.28 0.18 16.63
C ASP A 494 -5.32 1.35 16.39
N ALA A 495 -5.43 1.99 15.23
CA ALA A 495 -4.59 3.14 14.91
C ALA A 495 -4.82 4.30 15.90
N LEU A 496 -6.08 4.57 16.28
CA LEU A 496 -6.43 5.61 17.25
C LEU A 496 -5.92 5.30 18.67
N THR A 497 -5.83 4.02 19.05
CA THR A 497 -5.23 3.63 20.34
C THR A 497 -3.76 4.03 20.43
N LEU A 498 -3.02 4.05 19.30
CA LEU A 498 -1.64 4.53 19.25
C LEU A 498 -1.52 6.03 19.59
N PHE A 499 -2.56 6.79 19.32
CA PHE A 499 -2.59 8.22 19.65
C PHE A 499 -2.67 8.45 21.15
N GLU A 500 -3.33 7.59 21.88
CA GLU A 500 -3.44 7.70 23.34
C GLU A 500 -2.20 7.17 24.08
N LYS A 501 -1.55 6.14 23.56
CA LYS A 501 -0.39 5.50 24.22
C LYS A 501 0.93 6.24 24.04
N GLY A 502 1.08 7.06 22.99
CA GLY A 502 2.31 7.79 22.69
C GLY A 502 3.42 6.96 22.05
N ASP A 503 4.54 7.60 21.76
CA ASP A 503 5.70 6.99 21.10
C ASP A 503 6.53 6.16 22.09
N PHE A 504 7.28 5.17 21.56
CA PHE A 504 8.33 4.52 22.31
C PHE A 504 9.50 5.49 22.54
N VAL A 505 9.99 5.53 23.78
CA VAL A 505 11.16 6.35 24.13
C VAL A 505 12.43 5.82 23.45
N ASP A 506 12.53 4.50 23.28
CA ASP A 506 13.65 3.82 22.66
C ASP A 506 13.15 2.74 21.68
N PRO A 507 12.77 3.13 20.45
CA PRO A 507 12.30 2.17 19.44
C PRO A 507 13.40 1.17 19.03
N ALA A 508 14.69 1.50 19.22
CA ALA A 508 15.80 0.62 18.85
C ALA A 508 15.79 -0.69 19.65
N LYS A 509 15.28 -0.69 20.89
CA LYS A 509 15.12 -1.92 21.67
C LYS A 509 14.13 -2.89 21.06
N VAL A 510 13.00 -2.36 20.55
CA VAL A 510 11.96 -3.15 19.91
C VAL A 510 12.44 -3.67 18.56
N ILE A 511 13.08 -2.80 17.77
CA ILE A 511 13.65 -3.16 16.46
C ILE A 511 14.76 -4.21 16.61
N GLY A 512 15.64 -4.08 17.62
CA GLY A 512 16.74 -5.03 17.87
C GLY A 512 16.27 -6.47 18.15
N ALA A 513 15.09 -6.66 18.72
CA ALA A 513 14.52 -8.00 18.91
C ALA A 513 14.29 -8.74 17.58
N CYS A 514 13.86 -8.01 16.55
CA CYS A 514 13.61 -8.61 15.23
C CYS A 514 14.92 -8.97 14.52
N GLU A 515 15.97 -8.17 14.68
CA GLU A 515 17.30 -8.46 14.10
C GLU A 515 17.94 -9.70 14.71
N GLU A 516 17.78 -9.89 16.02
CA GLU A 516 18.29 -11.09 16.72
C GLU A 516 17.57 -12.35 16.22
N LEU A 517 16.24 -12.28 16.04
CA LEU A 517 15.44 -13.39 15.52
C LEU A 517 15.74 -13.73 14.05
N GLU A 518 15.98 -12.73 13.19
CA GLU A 518 16.39 -12.99 11.79
C GLU A 518 17.73 -13.75 11.71
N GLN A 519 18.67 -13.42 12.58
CA GLN A 519 19.95 -14.12 12.64
C GLN A 519 19.78 -15.57 13.10
N ASP A 520 18.91 -15.84 14.06
CA ASP A 520 18.64 -17.20 14.56
C ASP A 520 17.91 -18.06 13.52
N ILE A 521 16.97 -17.49 12.76
CA ILE A 521 16.24 -18.19 11.70
C ILE A 521 17.19 -18.54 10.54
N THR A 522 18.07 -17.62 10.12
CA THR A 522 19.03 -17.87 9.05
C THR A 522 20.11 -18.89 9.42
N VAL A 523 20.46 -18.99 10.71
CA VAL A 523 21.44 -19.99 11.23
C VAL A 523 20.75 -21.36 11.37
N GLY A 524 19.47 -21.42 11.74
CA GLY A 524 18.72 -22.67 11.89
C GLY A 524 18.46 -23.39 10.56
N ASP A 525 18.11 -22.66 9.50
CA ASP A 525 17.86 -23.23 8.17
C ASP A 525 19.14 -23.74 7.46
N MET A 526 20.33 -23.26 7.84
CA MET A 526 21.60 -23.78 7.31
C MET A 526 22.08 -25.03 8.04
N GLY A 527 21.53 -25.37 9.21
CA GLY A 527 21.90 -26.54 10.00
C GLY A 527 21.29 -27.86 9.54
N ASP A 528 20.15 -27.83 8.86
CA ASP A 528 19.41 -29.02 8.38
C ASP A 528 19.66 -29.37 6.89
N MET A 529 20.59 -28.67 6.20
CA MET A 529 21.00 -28.93 4.81
C MET A 529 22.46 -29.37 4.66
N VAL A 530 23.04 -30.09 5.65
CA VAL A 530 24.34 -30.77 5.49
C VAL A 530 24.18 -32.26 5.67
#